data_9f30d10acc59955e36137af03e73ad89
#
_entry.id   9f30d10acc59955e36137af03e73ad89
#
_cell.length_a   1.000
_cell.length_b   1.000
_cell.length_c   1.000
_cell.angle_alpha   90.00
_cell.angle_beta   90.00
_cell.angle_gamma   90.00
#
_symmetry.space_group_name_H-M   'P 1'
#
loop_
_entity.id
_entity.type
_entity.pdbx_description
1 polymer ?
#
loop_
_entity_poly.entity_id
_entity_poly.type
_entity_poly.pdbx_seq_one_letter_code
_entity_poly.pdbx_strand_id
1 'polypeptide(L)'
;RINIGMTKKELYENCIKTSEMNAHLFNKDDEHRLMIDVSRGLLSIYQHIETLHKGPNVIIADFPLKWTVAGMGKLFDEGINAVITPQKVIPANLMDPKIKNRSRLFYLMANIEASEMKGKNNWALMLDPDGFIAEGSGTNFLMVKDGKIISPEGRNMLRGVSRQYIIDFLCPKLGIPFEEKNIEPYDVYNADEAFMAGTPFCVLPVTKLNNTDIGDGKVGPIYKKLLKTWGDVNNVDVEKQIKNWNKKMDNTVTISPYKFK
;
A
#
# COMPACT_ATOMS: atom_id res chain seq x y z
N ARG A 1 7.27 17.84 12.42
CA ARG A 1 8.46 17.01 12.73
C ARG A 1 8.32 16.51 14.16
N ILE A 2 8.54 15.20 14.36
CA ILE A 2 8.53 14.58 15.69
C ILE A 2 9.97 14.15 15.98
N ASN A 3 10.49 14.59 17.14
CA ASN A 3 11.70 14.01 17.68
C ASN A 3 11.29 12.71 18.40
N ILE A 4 11.80 11.57 17.93
CA ILE A 4 11.44 10.27 18.50
C ILE A 4 12.28 9.88 19.72
N GLY A 5 13.26 10.71 20.10
CA GLY A 5 14.11 10.47 21.27
C GLY A 5 15.15 9.37 21.08
N MET A 6 15.36 8.89 19.85
CA MET A 6 16.38 7.88 19.52
C MET A 6 16.97 8.12 18.13
N THR A 7 18.16 7.62 17.89
CA THR A 7 18.86 7.63 16.61
C THR A 7 18.29 6.58 15.65
N LYS A 8 18.62 6.70 14.35
CA LYS A 8 18.28 5.67 13.36
C LYS A 8 18.87 4.30 13.72
N LYS A 9 20.08 4.28 14.28
CA LYS A 9 20.77 3.04 14.69
C LYS A 9 20.02 2.36 15.83
N GLU A 10 19.68 3.09 16.88
CA GLU A 10 18.91 2.56 18.01
C GLU A 10 17.53 2.06 17.57
N LEU A 11 16.84 2.79 16.69
CA LEU A 11 15.56 2.33 16.13
C LEU A 11 15.73 1.01 15.37
N TYR A 12 16.75 0.91 14.53
CA TYR A 12 17.06 -0.32 13.79
C TYR A 12 17.36 -1.49 14.73
N GLU A 13 18.22 -1.29 15.72
CA GLU A 13 18.56 -2.30 16.72
C GLU A 13 17.32 -2.77 17.51
N ASN A 14 16.43 -1.86 17.87
CA ASN A 14 15.17 -2.20 18.51
C ASN A 14 14.23 -2.99 17.58
N CYS A 15 14.21 -2.71 16.27
CA CYS A 15 13.46 -3.49 15.31
C CYS A 15 14.00 -4.93 15.21
N ILE A 16 15.31 -5.10 15.10
CA ILE A 16 15.94 -6.42 15.06
C ILE A 16 15.65 -7.19 16.35
N LYS A 17 15.87 -6.56 17.51
CA LYS A 17 15.57 -7.17 18.80
C LYS A 17 14.12 -7.62 18.93
N THR A 18 13.18 -6.81 18.46
CA THR A 18 11.75 -7.17 18.46
C THR A 18 11.49 -8.40 17.60
N SER A 19 12.06 -8.46 16.41
CA SER A 19 11.94 -9.62 15.51
C SER A 19 12.54 -10.89 16.13
N GLU A 20 13.75 -10.79 16.70
CA GLU A 20 14.43 -11.92 17.34
C GLU A 20 13.64 -12.48 18.53
N MET A 21 13.09 -11.58 19.37
CA MET A 21 12.27 -11.97 20.52
C MET A 21 11.00 -12.71 20.13
N ASN A 22 10.45 -12.43 18.95
CA ASN A 22 9.22 -13.06 18.45
C ASN A 22 9.47 -14.23 17.50
N ALA A 23 10.72 -14.45 17.05
CA ALA A 23 11.05 -15.46 16.03
C ALA A 23 10.53 -16.86 16.35
N HIS A 24 10.49 -17.25 17.62
CA HIS A 24 10.00 -18.55 18.08
C HIS A 24 8.49 -18.75 17.87
N LEU A 25 7.73 -17.68 17.61
CA LEU A 25 6.29 -17.71 17.35
C LEU A 25 5.97 -17.85 15.86
N PHE A 26 6.97 -17.73 14.99
CA PHE A 26 6.81 -17.78 13.54
C PHE A 26 7.07 -19.17 12.99
N ASN A 27 6.31 -19.56 11.97
CA ASN A 27 6.61 -20.76 11.20
C ASN A 27 7.76 -20.51 10.23
N LYS A 28 8.41 -21.57 9.75
CA LYS A 28 9.56 -21.46 8.83
C LYS A 28 9.28 -20.74 7.50
N ASP A 29 8.02 -20.72 7.09
CA ASP A 29 7.55 -20.08 5.86
C ASP A 29 6.89 -18.71 6.11
N ASP A 30 6.97 -18.19 7.32
CA ASP A 30 6.46 -16.87 7.67
C ASP A 30 7.53 -15.80 7.42
N GLU A 31 7.07 -14.60 7.05
CA GLU A 31 7.88 -13.39 7.01
C GLU A 31 7.44 -12.44 8.12
N HIS A 32 8.39 -11.74 8.71
CA HIS A 32 8.12 -10.70 9.69
C HIS A 32 7.54 -9.45 9.04
N ARG A 33 6.47 -8.93 9.60
CA ARG A 33 5.97 -7.60 9.29
C ARG A 33 6.15 -6.69 10.48
N LEU A 34 7.18 -5.86 10.44
CA LEU A 34 7.39 -4.82 11.45
C LEU A 34 6.54 -3.58 11.16
N MET A 35 5.88 -3.10 12.18
CA MET A 35 5.12 -1.87 12.13
C MET A 35 5.63 -0.93 13.23
N ILE A 36 6.09 0.26 12.83
CA ILE A 36 6.62 1.27 13.73
C ILE A 36 5.59 2.39 13.84
N ASP A 37 5.05 2.57 15.02
CA ASP A 37 4.14 3.67 15.35
C ASP A 37 4.82 4.65 16.29
N VAL A 38 4.75 5.93 15.95
CA VAL A 38 5.34 7.00 16.74
C VAL A 38 4.27 8.00 17.11
N SER A 39 4.09 8.23 18.41
CA SER A 39 3.29 9.34 18.90
C SER A 39 4.20 10.45 19.44
N ARG A 40 3.71 11.68 19.36
CA ARG A 40 4.44 12.85 19.85
C ARG A 40 4.55 12.88 21.39
N GLY A 41 3.76 12.06 22.09
CA GLY A 41 3.63 12.08 23.54
C GLY A 41 2.50 13.01 24.02
N LEU A 42 2.57 13.42 25.28
CA LEU A 42 1.52 14.22 25.90
C LEU A 42 1.29 15.57 25.22
N LEU A 43 0.05 15.97 25.15
CA LEU A 43 -0.34 17.32 24.80
C LEU A 43 0.20 18.32 25.83
N SER A 44 0.45 19.56 25.40
CA SER A 44 0.99 20.63 26.25
C SER A 44 0.17 20.87 27.52
N ILE A 45 -1.15 20.70 27.46
CA ILE A 45 -2.06 20.87 28.60
C ILE A 45 -1.84 19.86 29.73
N TYR A 46 -1.18 18.73 29.46
CA TYR A 46 -0.89 17.69 30.44
C TYR A 46 0.57 17.67 30.90
N GLN A 47 1.42 18.58 30.41
CA GLN A 47 2.87 18.58 30.71
C GLN A 47 3.16 18.90 32.20
N HIS A 48 2.21 19.49 32.93
CA HIS A 48 2.33 19.78 34.35
C HIS A 48 2.14 18.55 35.27
N ILE A 49 1.63 17.43 34.73
CA ILE A 49 1.40 16.21 35.51
C ILE A 49 2.73 15.43 35.59
N GLU A 50 3.33 15.39 36.77
CA GLU A 50 4.67 14.82 36.97
C GLU A 50 4.74 13.30 36.73
N THR A 51 3.67 12.58 37.05
CA THR A 51 3.60 11.11 36.94
C THR A 51 3.48 10.56 35.52
N LEU A 52 3.22 11.42 34.53
CA LEU A 52 3.03 11.01 33.16
C LEU A 52 4.33 11.08 32.35
N HIS A 53 4.49 10.11 31.47
CA HIS A 53 5.59 10.12 30.49
C HIS A 53 5.45 11.32 29.55
N LYS A 54 6.47 12.18 29.46
CA LYS A 54 6.45 13.45 28.72
C LYS A 54 7.08 13.37 27.31
N GLY A 55 7.75 12.27 27.01
CA GLY A 55 8.42 12.05 25.73
C GLY A 55 7.53 11.43 24.65
N PRO A 56 8.07 11.23 23.45
CA PRO A 56 7.42 10.47 22.42
C PRO A 56 7.27 8.99 22.80
N ASN A 57 6.24 8.32 22.29
CA ASN A 57 6.16 6.87 22.37
C ASN A 57 6.52 6.28 21.00
N VAL A 58 7.40 5.29 21.03
CA VAL A 58 7.76 4.48 19.86
C VAL A 58 7.32 3.06 20.13
N ILE A 59 6.41 2.55 19.31
CA ILE A 59 5.88 1.19 19.42
C ILE A 59 6.34 0.43 18.19
N ILE A 60 7.00 -0.71 18.41
CA ILE A 60 7.40 -1.63 17.35
C ILE A 60 6.57 -2.89 17.53
N ALA A 61 5.67 -3.16 16.59
CA ALA A 61 4.88 -4.38 16.54
C ALA A 61 5.41 -5.31 15.46
N ASP A 62 5.46 -6.61 15.76
CA ASP A 62 5.92 -7.64 14.86
C ASP A 62 4.86 -8.74 14.75
N PHE A 63 4.49 -9.09 13.52
CA PHE A 63 3.48 -10.11 13.25
C PHE A 63 3.69 -10.75 11.87
N PRO A 64 3.15 -11.97 11.64
CA PRO A 64 3.32 -12.66 10.37
C PRO A 64 2.76 -11.86 9.18
N LEU A 65 3.59 -11.61 8.17
CA LEU A 65 3.17 -10.88 6.95
C LEU A 65 1.99 -11.57 6.26
N LYS A 66 1.91 -12.91 6.31
CA LYS A 66 0.81 -13.69 5.74
C LYS A 66 -0.57 -13.28 6.23
N TRP A 67 -0.71 -12.80 7.48
CA TRP A 67 -1.99 -12.30 8.00
C TRP A 67 -2.53 -11.11 7.22
N THR A 68 -1.64 -10.37 6.57
CA THR A 68 -2.03 -9.21 5.76
C THR A 68 -2.29 -9.57 4.31
N VAL A 69 -1.48 -10.47 3.73
CA VAL A 69 -1.42 -10.62 2.27
C VAL A 69 -1.93 -11.97 1.75
N ALA A 70 -2.11 -12.99 2.61
CA ALA A 70 -2.51 -14.30 2.12
C ALA A 70 -3.81 -14.26 1.31
N GLY A 71 -4.81 -13.49 1.72
CA GLY A 71 -6.06 -13.31 0.98
C GLY A 71 -5.92 -12.64 -0.39
N MET A 72 -4.75 -12.09 -0.72
CA MET A 72 -4.48 -11.40 -1.98
C MET A 72 -3.95 -12.35 -3.08
N GLY A 73 -3.71 -13.63 -2.78
CA GLY A 73 -3.05 -14.56 -3.70
C GLY A 73 -3.68 -14.65 -5.08
N LYS A 74 -5.00 -14.63 -5.17
CA LYS A 74 -5.74 -14.66 -6.46
C LYS A 74 -5.61 -13.37 -7.28
N LEU A 75 -5.31 -12.24 -6.62
CA LEU A 75 -5.22 -10.94 -7.29
C LEU A 75 -4.04 -10.86 -8.26
N PHE A 76 -3.02 -11.69 -8.09
CA PHE A 76 -1.88 -11.76 -9.02
C PHE A 76 -2.29 -12.29 -10.41
N ASP A 77 -3.37 -13.09 -10.49
CA ASP A 77 -3.90 -13.63 -11.74
C ASP A 77 -5.12 -12.84 -12.25
N GLU A 78 -6.05 -12.53 -11.33
CA GLU A 78 -7.33 -11.90 -11.68
C GLU A 78 -7.23 -10.39 -11.80
N GLY A 79 -6.31 -9.77 -11.07
CA GLY A 79 -6.18 -8.34 -10.92
C GLY A 79 -7.25 -7.72 -10.01
N ILE A 80 -7.04 -6.44 -9.74
CA ILE A 80 -7.91 -5.56 -8.97
C ILE A 80 -8.88 -4.86 -9.93
N ASN A 81 -10.13 -4.71 -9.51
CA ASN A 81 -11.05 -3.72 -10.05
C ASN A 81 -10.90 -2.44 -9.20
N ALA A 82 -10.19 -1.45 -9.71
CA ALA A 82 -10.10 -0.15 -9.06
C ALA A 82 -11.45 0.57 -9.18
N VAL A 83 -11.99 1.01 -8.04
CA VAL A 83 -13.27 1.69 -7.98
C VAL A 83 -13.05 3.14 -7.56
N ILE A 84 -13.40 4.08 -8.42
CA ILE A 84 -13.41 5.48 -8.07
C ILE A 84 -14.55 5.73 -7.08
N THR A 85 -14.20 6.13 -5.87
CA THR A 85 -15.16 6.36 -4.79
C THR A 85 -15.56 7.84 -4.68
N PRO A 86 -16.76 8.16 -4.15
CA PRO A 86 -17.13 9.52 -3.77
C PRO A 86 -16.16 10.15 -2.78
N GLN A 87 -15.64 9.34 -1.84
CA GLN A 87 -14.62 9.80 -0.89
C GLN A 87 -13.35 10.23 -1.61
N LYS A 88 -12.90 11.45 -1.35
CA LYS A 88 -11.65 12.02 -1.88
C LYS A 88 -10.52 11.87 -0.90
N VAL A 89 -9.26 11.97 -1.39
CA VAL A 89 -8.11 12.13 -0.50
C VAL A 89 -8.16 13.46 0.22
N ILE A 90 -7.51 13.52 1.38
CA ILE A 90 -7.34 14.79 2.09
C ILE A 90 -6.26 15.59 1.36
N PRO A 91 -6.58 16.79 0.85
CA PRO A 91 -5.62 17.58 0.09
C PRO A 91 -4.51 18.17 0.97
N ALA A 92 -3.37 18.44 0.36
CA ALA A 92 -2.16 18.89 1.05
C ALA A 92 -2.32 20.23 1.80
N ASN A 93 -3.30 21.05 1.43
CA ASN A 93 -3.60 22.31 2.12
C ASN A 93 -4.41 22.14 3.42
N LEU A 94 -4.98 20.96 3.66
CA LEU A 94 -5.68 20.63 4.92
C LEU A 94 -4.77 19.77 5.82
N MET A 95 -4.15 18.76 5.29
CA MET A 95 -3.20 17.90 6.01
C MET A 95 -2.18 17.33 5.04
N ASP A 96 -0.90 17.50 5.33
CA ASP A 96 0.17 17.01 4.45
C ASP A 96 0.09 15.47 4.28
N PRO A 97 -0.24 14.96 3.09
CA PRO A 97 -0.41 13.52 2.85
C PRO A 97 0.91 12.73 2.95
N LYS A 98 2.09 13.40 2.97
CA LYS A 98 3.38 12.75 3.23
C LYS A 98 3.52 12.29 4.67
N ILE A 99 2.64 12.76 5.57
CA ILE A 99 2.55 12.26 6.94
C ILE A 99 1.76 10.95 6.95
N LYS A 100 2.45 9.83 7.11
CA LYS A 100 1.81 8.52 7.24
C LYS A 100 1.16 8.38 8.62
N ASN A 101 0.02 9.05 8.81
CA ASN A 101 -0.69 9.03 10.08
C ASN A 101 -1.58 7.78 10.24
N ARG A 102 -2.01 7.51 11.48
CA ARG A 102 -2.89 6.37 11.81
C ARG A 102 -4.38 6.71 11.79
N SER A 103 -4.73 7.98 11.73
CA SER A 103 -6.12 8.41 11.53
C SER A 103 -6.51 8.18 10.07
N ARG A 104 -7.13 7.05 9.77
CA ARG A 104 -7.43 6.59 8.40
C ARG A 104 -8.92 6.47 8.11
N LEU A 105 -9.73 7.29 8.76
CA LEU A 105 -11.18 7.21 8.61
C LEU A 105 -11.63 7.43 7.14
N PHE A 106 -11.01 8.36 6.44
CA PHE A 106 -11.34 8.63 5.03
C PHE A 106 -10.99 7.44 4.11
N TYR A 107 -9.90 6.70 4.40
CA TYR A 107 -9.60 5.45 3.68
C TYR A 107 -10.61 4.36 4.00
N LEU A 108 -11.07 4.28 5.25
CA LEU A 108 -12.10 3.34 5.65
C LEU A 108 -13.42 3.62 4.93
N MET A 109 -13.84 4.90 4.86
CA MET A 109 -15.03 5.31 4.13
C MET A 109 -14.94 4.93 2.65
N ALA A 110 -13.80 5.22 2.00
CA ALA A 110 -13.57 4.81 0.61
C ALA A 110 -13.65 3.28 0.41
N ASN A 111 -13.13 2.49 1.35
CA ASN A 111 -13.23 1.03 1.27
C ASN A 111 -14.67 0.53 1.44
N ILE A 112 -15.46 1.13 2.32
CA ILE A 112 -16.88 0.81 2.48
C ILE A 112 -17.61 1.08 1.16
N GLU A 113 -17.46 2.28 0.59
CA GLU A 113 -18.05 2.66 -0.70
C GLU A 113 -17.65 1.69 -1.82
N ALA A 114 -16.36 1.34 -1.92
CA ALA A 114 -15.89 0.38 -2.92
C ALA A 114 -16.49 -1.03 -2.71
N SER A 115 -16.72 -1.44 -1.47
CA SER A 115 -17.27 -2.77 -1.15
C SER A 115 -18.75 -2.92 -1.54
N GLU A 116 -19.49 -1.81 -1.61
CA GLU A 116 -20.90 -1.77 -2.01
C GLU A 116 -21.08 -1.76 -3.54
N MET A 117 -20.03 -1.45 -4.28
CA MET A 117 -20.07 -1.42 -5.74
C MET A 117 -20.14 -2.83 -6.33
N LYS A 118 -20.85 -2.96 -7.45
CA LYS A 118 -20.88 -4.21 -8.21
C LYS A 118 -19.48 -4.60 -8.68
N GLY A 119 -19.25 -5.89 -8.82
CA GLY A 119 -17.96 -6.42 -9.31
C GLY A 119 -17.25 -7.29 -8.27
N LYS A 120 -16.08 -7.78 -8.65
CA LYS A 120 -15.21 -8.59 -7.81
C LYS A 120 -13.88 -7.89 -7.63
N ASN A 121 -13.19 -8.19 -6.53
CA ASN A 121 -11.86 -7.65 -6.24
C ASN A 121 -11.83 -6.10 -6.20
N ASN A 122 -12.90 -5.48 -5.73
CA ASN A 122 -13.05 -4.04 -5.67
C ASN A 122 -12.08 -3.42 -4.64
N TRP A 123 -11.25 -2.50 -5.10
CA TRP A 123 -10.37 -1.69 -4.26
C TRP A 123 -10.62 -0.21 -4.52
N ALA A 124 -10.69 0.57 -3.45
CA ALA A 124 -10.90 2.00 -3.57
C ALA A 124 -9.73 2.68 -4.31
N LEU A 125 -10.07 3.52 -5.27
CA LEU A 125 -9.17 4.47 -5.92
C LEU A 125 -9.76 5.87 -5.74
N MET A 126 -9.05 6.72 -5.02
CA MET A 126 -9.54 8.05 -4.67
C MET A 126 -8.99 9.09 -5.62
N LEU A 127 -9.84 10.06 -5.93
CA LEU A 127 -9.43 11.28 -6.61
C LEU A 127 -9.02 12.34 -5.61
N ASP A 128 -8.22 13.28 -6.06
CA ASP A 128 -8.01 14.53 -5.33
C ASP A 128 -9.20 15.49 -5.50
N PRO A 129 -9.21 16.65 -4.82
CA PRO A 129 -10.30 17.62 -4.95
C PRO A 129 -10.51 18.15 -6.37
N ASP A 130 -9.47 18.19 -7.17
CA ASP A 130 -9.49 18.71 -8.54
C ASP A 130 -9.97 17.64 -9.56
N GLY A 131 -10.19 16.41 -9.11
CA GLY A 131 -10.70 15.30 -9.92
C GLY A 131 -9.63 14.41 -10.56
N PHE A 132 -8.37 14.61 -10.23
CA PHE A 132 -7.27 13.76 -10.69
C PHE A 132 -7.12 12.51 -9.82
N ILE A 133 -6.68 11.41 -10.42
CA ILE A 133 -6.31 10.19 -9.70
C ILE A 133 -5.21 10.51 -8.67
N ALA A 134 -5.40 10.08 -7.43
CA ALA A 134 -4.43 10.24 -6.36
C ALA A 134 -3.85 8.89 -5.90
N GLU A 135 -4.57 8.17 -5.07
CA GLU A 135 -4.06 6.93 -4.49
C GLU A 135 -5.18 5.98 -4.06
N GLY A 136 -4.87 4.72 -3.80
CA GLY A 136 -5.78 3.79 -3.13
C GLY A 136 -5.73 3.94 -1.61
N SER A 137 -6.56 3.20 -0.90
CA SER A 137 -6.70 3.29 0.58
C SER A 137 -5.48 2.80 1.40
N GLY A 138 -4.32 2.77 0.82
CA GLY A 138 -3.05 2.35 1.45
C GLY A 138 -2.02 1.94 0.41
N THR A 139 -2.25 2.31 -0.83
CA THR A 139 -1.44 1.97 -2.01
C THR A 139 -1.26 3.19 -2.89
N ASN A 140 -0.13 3.27 -3.60
CA ASN A 140 0.01 4.22 -4.69
C ASN A 140 -0.48 3.58 -5.99
N PHE A 141 -1.17 4.35 -6.81
CA PHE A 141 -1.62 3.95 -8.14
C PHE A 141 -0.55 4.30 -9.19
N LEU A 142 -0.34 3.42 -10.16
CA LEU A 142 0.50 3.66 -11.33
C LEU A 142 -0.17 3.05 -12.55
N MET A 143 0.04 3.64 -13.71
CA MET A 143 -0.40 3.10 -14.99
C MET A 143 0.75 3.01 -15.98
N VAL A 144 0.54 2.24 -17.04
CA VAL A 144 1.46 2.14 -18.18
C VAL A 144 0.75 2.67 -19.42
N LYS A 145 1.46 3.52 -20.15
CA LYS A 145 1.03 3.97 -21.47
C LYS A 145 2.23 4.07 -22.40
N ASP A 146 2.11 3.48 -23.58
CA ASP A 146 3.16 3.46 -24.62
C ASP A 146 4.54 3.04 -24.05
N GLY A 147 4.54 1.99 -23.22
CA GLY A 147 5.75 1.45 -22.58
C GLY A 147 6.35 2.29 -21.45
N LYS A 148 5.72 3.40 -21.07
CA LYS A 148 6.13 4.29 -19.99
C LYS A 148 5.28 4.03 -18.74
N ILE A 149 5.92 3.99 -17.56
CA ILE A 149 5.20 3.99 -16.27
C ILE A 149 4.89 5.43 -15.89
N ILE A 150 3.63 5.68 -15.55
CA ILE A 150 3.11 6.99 -15.19
C ILE A 150 2.50 6.91 -13.79
N SER A 151 2.86 7.83 -12.92
CA SER A 151 2.30 7.98 -11.58
C SER A 151 1.55 9.30 -11.46
N PRO A 152 0.49 9.37 -10.64
CA PRO A 152 -0.06 10.64 -10.23
C PRO A 152 1.01 11.55 -9.62
N GLU A 153 0.83 12.84 -9.79
CA GLU A 153 1.70 13.87 -9.22
C GLU A 153 1.64 13.82 -7.68
N GLY A 154 2.81 13.90 -7.04
CA GLY A 154 3.01 13.60 -5.62
C GLY A 154 2.47 14.63 -4.64
N ARG A 155 1.61 15.59 -5.04
CA ARG A 155 1.09 16.67 -4.18
C ARG A 155 0.08 16.16 -3.17
N ASN A 156 -0.94 15.44 -3.63
CA ASN A 156 -2.11 15.03 -2.84
C ASN A 156 -2.11 13.54 -2.47
N MET A 157 -0.94 12.90 -2.39
CA MET A 157 -0.82 11.50 -2.01
C MET A 157 0.38 11.22 -1.12
N LEU A 158 0.40 10.07 -0.46
CA LEU A 158 1.57 9.58 0.24
C LEU A 158 2.68 9.23 -0.77
N ARG A 159 3.88 9.76 -0.57
CA ARG A 159 5.07 9.34 -1.31
C ARG A 159 5.57 8.01 -0.75
N GLY A 160 4.95 6.92 -1.22
CA GLY A 160 5.19 5.58 -0.70
C GLY A 160 6.60 5.06 -1.00
N VAL A 161 7.18 4.31 -0.06
CA VAL A 161 8.51 3.70 -0.21
C VAL A 161 8.55 2.74 -1.40
N SER A 162 7.50 1.92 -1.59
CA SER A 162 7.38 1.00 -2.72
C SER A 162 7.31 1.74 -4.05
N ARG A 163 6.54 2.83 -4.12
CA ARG A 163 6.50 3.70 -5.30
C ARG A 163 7.87 4.29 -5.58
N GLN A 164 8.56 4.80 -4.57
CA GLN A 164 9.89 5.38 -4.74
C GLN A 164 10.91 4.35 -5.22
N TYR A 165 10.83 3.12 -4.72
CA TYR A 165 11.69 2.02 -5.17
C TYR A 165 11.47 1.66 -6.65
N ILE A 166 10.21 1.72 -7.13
CA ILE A 166 9.92 1.55 -8.56
C ILE A 166 10.61 2.65 -9.37
N ILE A 167 10.48 3.91 -8.95
CA ILE A 167 11.02 5.09 -9.66
C ILE A 167 12.55 5.07 -9.69
N ASP A 168 13.18 4.95 -8.51
CA ASP A 168 14.61 5.17 -8.36
C ASP A 168 15.45 3.95 -8.76
N PHE A 169 14.87 2.76 -8.68
CA PHE A 169 15.61 1.53 -8.88
C PHE A 169 15.07 0.64 -9.99
N LEU A 170 13.79 0.27 -9.96
CA LEU A 170 13.27 -0.71 -10.92
C LEU A 170 13.13 -0.14 -12.34
N CYS A 171 12.62 1.07 -12.49
CA CYS A 171 12.49 1.72 -13.79
C CYS A 171 13.86 1.88 -14.48
N PRO A 172 14.91 2.45 -13.84
CA PRO A 172 16.24 2.52 -14.42
C PRO A 172 16.83 1.14 -14.74
N LYS A 173 16.71 0.18 -13.81
CA LYS A 173 17.23 -1.20 -14.01
C LYS A 173 16.62 -1.90 -15.21
N LEU A 174 15.36 -1.62 -15.49
CA LEU A 174 14.60 -2.23 -16.59
C LEU A 174 14.61 -1.41 -17.88
N GLY A 175 15.18 -0.20 -17.87
CA GLY A 175 15.14 0.72 -18.99
C GLY A 175 13.73 1.20 -19.33
N ILE A 176 12.83 1.25 -18.33
CA ILE A 176 11.44 1.69 -18.50
C ILE A 176 11.37 3.18 -18.16
N PRO A 177 10.91 4.04 -19.09
CA PRO A 177 10.71 5.45 -18.80
C PRO A 177 9.67 5.67 -17.70
N PHE A 178 9.88 6.69 -16.86
CA PHE A 178 8.95 7.06 -15.80
C PHE A 178 8.55 8.54 -15.92
N GLU A 179 7.28 8.82 -15.60
CA GLU A 179 6.74 10.19 -15.60
C GLU A 179 5.79 10.40 -14.41
N GLU A 180 5.86 11.58 -13.79
CA GLU A 180 4.83 12.07 -12.88
C GLU A 180 3.97 13.11 -13.60
N LYS A 181 2.65 12.93 -13.59
CA LYS A 181 1.72 13.93 -14.13
C LYS A 181 0.36 13.82 -13.45
N ASN A 182 -0.49 14.81 -13.63
CA ASN A 182 -1.91 14.68 -13.34
C ASN A 182 -2.52 13.63 -14.28
N ILE A 183 -3.25 12.68 -13.69
CA ILE A 183 -3.90 11.58 -14.40
C ILE A 183 -5.41 11.74 -14.22
N GLU A 184 -6.13 11.84 -15.31
CA GLU A 184 -7.59 11.81 -15.30
C GLU A 184 -8.13 10.37 -15.33
N PRO A 185 -9.34 10.10 -14.88
CA PRO A 185 -9.98 8.80 -15.08
C PRO A 185 -9.98 8.36 -16.56
N TYR A 186 -10.11 9.31 -17.49
CA TYR A 186 -10.01 9.07 -18.92
C TYR A 186 -8.66 8.46 -19.33
N ASP A 187 -7.56 8.94 -18.78
CA ASP A 187 -6.22 8.38 -19.06
C ASP A 187 -6.13 6.92 -18.64
N VAL A 188 -6.74 6.58 -17.47
CA VAL A 188 -6.72 5.20 -16.95
C VAL A 188 -7.54 4.26 -17.84
N TYR A 189 -8.70 4.68 -18.32
CA TYR A 189 -9.50 3.88 -19.28
C TYR A 189 -8.76 3.61 -20.59
N ASN A 190 -7.82 4.47 -20.96
CA ASN A 190 -7.01 4.34 -22.17
C ASN A 190 -5.57 3.83 -21.89
N ALA A 191 -5.27 3.44 -20.67
CA ALA A 191 -3.99 2.87 -20.30
C ALA A 191 -3.80 1.46 -20.87
N ASP A 192 -2.54 1.06 -21.07
CA ASP A 192 -2.20 -0.28 -21.55
C ASP A 192 -2.20 -1.27 -20.36
N GLU A 193 -1.69 -0.84 -19.18
CA GLU A 193 -1.69 -1.58 -17.95
C GLU A 193 -1.89 -0.62 -16.76
N ALA A 194 -2.32 -1.15 -15.62
CA ALA A 194 -2.27 -0.41 -14.36
C ALA A 194 -1.93 -1.35 -13.19
N PHE A 195 -1.41 -0.79 -12.11
CA PHE A 195 -1.07 -1.53 -10.90
C PHE A 195 -1.05 -0.63 -9.65
N MET A 196 -1.17 -1.26 -8.51
CA MET A 196 -1.04 -0.61 -7.19
C MET A 196 0.22 -1.07 -6.51
N ALA A 197 1.00 -0.13 -5.95
CA ALA A 197 2.21 -0.40 -5.18
C ALA A 197 1.96 -0.23 -3.68
N GLY A 198 2.44 -1.19 -2.90
CA GLY A 198 2.31 -1.17 -1.44
C GLY A 198 3.32 -2.08 -0.75
N THR A 199 3.82 -1.67 0.40
CA THR A 199 4.90 -2.38 1.11
C THR A 199 4.62 -3.88 1.34
N PRO A 200 3.39 -4.31 1.72
CA PRO A 200 3.17 -5.72 2.07
C PRO A 200 3.21 -6.71 0.89
N PHE A 201 2.94 -6.24 -0.32
CA PHE A 201 2.79 -7.10 -1.51
C PHE A 201 3.60 -6.61 -2.71
N CYS A 202 4.45 -5.61 -2.55
CA CYS A 202 5.23 -4.95 -3.59
C CYS A 202 4.34 -4.24 -4.62
N VAL A 203 3.82 -4.98 -5.58
CA VAL A 203 2.86 -4.51 -6.60
C VAL A 203 1.74 -5.53 -6.82
N LEU A 204 0.53 -5.05 -7.09
CA LEU A 204 -0.61 -5.86 -7.53
C LEU A 204 -1.22 -5.27 -8.80
N PRO A 205 -1.61 -6.11 -9.78
CA PRO A 205 -2.15 -5.62 -11.05
C PRO A 205 -3.55 -5.06 -10.86
N VAL A 206 -3.85 -4.01 -11.61
CA VAL A 206 -5.20 -3.45 -11.77
C VAL A 206 -5.65 -3.73 -13.19
N THR A 207 -6.64 -4.58 -13.36
CA THR A 207 -7.14 -5.00 -14.67
C THR A 207 -8.43 -4.29 -15.09
N LYS A 208 -9.08 -3.62 -14.14
CA LYS A 208 -10.33 -2.88 -14.38
C LYS A 208 -10.35 -1.56 -13.63
N LEU A 209 -11.05 -0.59 -14.23
CA LEU A 209 -11.50 0.64 -13.58
C LEU A 209 -13.02 0.69 -13.63
N ASN A 210 -13.70 0.77 -12.48
CA ASN A 210 -15.18 0.79 -12.38
C ASN A 210 -15.85 -0.32 -13.22
N ASN A 211 -15.32 -1.55 -13.18
CA ASN A 211 -15.72 -2.72 -13.96
C ASN A 211 -15.45 -2.66 -15.49
N THR A 212 -14.84 -1.60 -15.99
CA THR A 212 -14.40 -1.51 -17.38
C THR A 212 -12.97 -2.00 -17.50
N ASP A 213 -12.67 -2.82 -18.48
CA ASP A 213 -11.34 -3.36 -18.70
C ASP A 213 -10.32 -2.25 -19.00
N ILE A 214 -9.12 -2.37 -18.41
CA ILE A 214 -7.94 -1.57 -18.75
C ILE A 214 -7.11 -2.40 -19.73
N GLY A 215 -6.73 -1.83 -20.86
CA GLY A 215 -6.05 -2.57 -21.93
C GLY A 215 -6.91 -3.74 -22.42
N ASP A 216 -6.38 -4.95 -22.34
CA ASP A 216 -7.11 -6.19 -22.68
C ASP A 216 -7.80 -6.88 -21.48
N GLY A 217 -7.85 -6.21 -20.35
CA GLY A 217 -8.43 -6.72 -19.10
C GLY A 217 -7.59 -7.79 -18.39
N LYS A 218 -6.33 -7.97 -18.79
CA LYS A 218 -5.41 -8.98 -18.25
C LYS A 218 -4.23 -8.36 -17.56
N VAL A 219 -3.51 -9.20 -16.82
CA VAL A 219 -2.26 -8.82 -16.15
C VAL A 219 -1.17 -8.58 -17.18
N GLY A 220 -0.69 -7.36 -17.27
CA GLY A 220 0.19 -6.90 -18.33
C GLY A 220 1.68 -7.32 -18.18
N PRO A 221 2.46 -7.24 -19.26
CA PRO A 221 3.85 -7.67 -19.29
C PRO A 221 4.80 -6.76 -18.50
N ILE A 222 4.55 -5.46 -18.44
CA ILE A 222 5.40 -4.52 -17.68
C ILE A 222 5.24 -4.77 -16.18
N TYR A 223 4.00 -4.94 -15.72
CA TYR A 223 3.74 -5.36 -14.35
C TYR A 223 4.48 -6.65 -13.98
N LYS A 224 4.37 -7.70 -14.82
CA LYS A 224 5.07 -8.99 -14.58
C LYS A 224 6.58 -8.82 -14.50
N LYS A 225 7.15 -7.99 -15.38
CA LYS A 225 8.57 -7.68 -15.39
C LYS A 225 9.02 -6.94 -14.13
N LEU A 226 8.22 -5.99 -13.64
CA LEU A 226 8.47 -5.28 -12.38
C LEU A 226 8.47 -6.23 -11.20
N LEU A 227 7.41 -7.03 -11.04
CA LEU A 227 7.27 -7.96 -9.91
C LEU A 227 8.39 -8.99 -9.89
N LYS A 228 8.69 -9.58 -11.06
CA LYS A 228 9.79 -10.53 -11.19
C LYS A 228 11.14 -9.91 -10.80
N THR A 229 11.45 -8.72 -11.31
CA THR A 229 12.72 -8.04 -11.02
C THR A 229 12.81 -7.66 -9.54
N TRP A 230 11.68 -7.25 -8.94
CA TRP A 230 11.62 -7.00 -7.50
C TRP A 230 11.97 -8.25 -6.68
N GLY A 231 11.39 -9.38 -7.05
CA GLY A 231 11.68 -10.68 -6.42
C GLY A 231 13.11 -11.11 -6.60
N ASP A 232 13.63 -11.06 -7.83
CA ASP A 232 15.00 -11.47 -8.16
C ASP A 232 16.06 -10.68 -7.35
N VAL A 233 15.85 -9.36 -7.17
CA VAL A 233 16.77 -8.52 -6.38
C VAL A 233 16.76 -8.86 -4.89
N ASN A 234 15.63 -9.30 -4.38
CA ASN A 234 15.46 -9.61 -2.95
C ASN A 234 15.51 -11.11 -2.65
N ASN A 235 15.79 -11.95 -3.64
CA ASN A 235 15.80 -13.42 -3.54
C ASN A 235 14.47 -14.01 -3.00
N VAL A 236 13.34 -13.41 -3.36
CA VAL A 236 11.99 -13.82 -2.95
C VAL A 236 11.05 -13.85 -4.15
N ASP A 237 10.44 -14.98 -4.42
CA ASP A 237 9.31 -15.07 -5.36
C ASP A 237 8.03 -14.63 -4.64
N VAL A 238 7.75 -13.32 -4.67
CA VAL A 238 6.66 -12.68 -3.93
C VAL A 238 5.30 -13.28 -4.30
N GLU A 239 5.04 -13.47 -5.60
CA GLU A 239 3.78 -14.04 -6.08
C GLU A 239 3.58 -15.47 -5.58
N LYS A 240 4.59 -16.32 -5.76
CA LYS A 240 4.56 -17.72 -5.33
C LYS A 240 4.39 -17.84 -3.82
N GLN A 241 5.09 -17.01 -3.05
CA GLN A 241 5.01 -17.00 -1.60
C GLN A 241 3.58 -16.66 -1.14
N ILE A 242 3.00 -15.57 -1.63
CA ILE A 242 1.65 -15.14 -1.25
C ILE A 242 0.59 -16.15 -1.73
N LYS A 243 0.70 -16.69 -2.94
CA LYS A 243 -0.19 -17.74 -3.43
C LYS A 243 -0.10 -19.02 -2.59
N ASN A 244 1.08 -19.38 -2.08
CA ASN A 244 1.24 -20.53 -1.20
C ASN A 244 0.56 -20.29 0.17
N TRP A 245 0.66 -19.10 0.72
CA TRP A 245 -0.08 -18.74 1.94
C TRP A 245 -1.59 -18.74 1.69
N ASN A 246 -2.04 -18.24 0.53
CA ASN A 246 -3.47 -18.25 0.17
C ASN A 246 -4.05 -19.66 0.12
N LYS A 247 -3.32 -20.64 -0.42
CA LYS A 247 -3.75 -22.05 -0.47
C LYS A 247 -3.92 -22.68 0.92
N LYS A 248 -3.19 -22.17 1.90
CA LYS A 248 -3.23 -22.66 3.29
C LYS A 248 -4.26 -21.94 4.15
N MET A 249 -4.93 -20.90 3.61
CA MET A 249 -5.97 -20.19 4.36
C MET A 249 -7.20 -21.05 4.58
N ASP A 250 -7.73 -20.96 5.80
CA ASP A 250 -9.06 -21.49 6.08
C ASP A 250 -10.10 -20.56 5.45
N ASN A 251 -10.77 -21.04 4.40
CA ASN A 251 -11.79 -20.28 3.66
C ASN A 251 -13.08 -20.04 4.47
N THR A 252 -13.18 -20.58 5.68
CA THR A 252 -14.33 -20.35 6.56
C THR A 252 -14.31 -19.00 7.26
N VAL A 253 -13.13 -18.32 7.29
CA VAL A 253 -12.98 -17.00 7.89
C VAL A 253 -13.39 -15.93 6.86
N THR A 254 -14.49 -15.26 7.13
CA THR A 254 -14.92 -14.10 6.31
C THR A 254 -13.96 -12.93 6.53
N ILE A 255 -13.17 -12.62 5.53
CA ILE A 255 -12.06 -11.63 5.61
C ILE A 255 -12.58 -10.17 5.55
N SER A 256 -13.84 -9.94 5.20
CA SER A 256 -14.38 -8.60 5.13
C SER A 256 -15.09 -8.20 6.43
N PRO A 257 -14.52 -7.29 7.23
CA PRO A 257 -15.20 -6.72 8.39
C PRO A 257 -16.38 -5.80 8.00
N TYR A 258 -16.59 -5.56 6.71
CA TYR A 258 -17.54 -4.57 6.18
C TYR A 258 -18.78 -5.19 5.52
N LYS A 259 -19.09 -6.43 5.78
CA LYS A 259 -20.42 -6.96 5.41
C LYS A 259 -21.43 -6.46 6.43
N PHE A 260 -21.99 -5.30 6.16
CA PHE A 260 -23.27 -4.93 6.77
C PHE A 260 -24.36 -5.81 6.15
N LYS A 261 -25.10 -6.50 7.01
CA LYS A 261 -26.32 -7.22 6.59
C LYS A 261 -27.43 -6.22 6.34
#